data_b6e0d176196f96c9b95dfbe78c87b10e
#
_entry.id   b6e0d176196f96c9b95dfbe78c87b10e
#
_cell.length_a   1.000
_cell.length_b   1.000
_cell.length_c   1.000
_cell.angle_alpha   90.00
_cell.angle_beta   90.00
_cell.angle_gamma   90.00
#
_symmetry.space_group_name_H-M   'P 1'
#
loop_
_entity.id
_entity.type
_entity.pdbx_description
1 polymer ?
#
loop_
_entity_poly.entity_id
_entity_poly.type
_entity_poly.pdbx_seq_one_letter_code
_entity_poly.pdbx_strand_id
1 'polypeptide(L)'
;MPAEQQEQLPEENIFMYCDKVNEGAFTKLTNDYNFRYLYRTELEIWKSLPFDSDYTEANKLYMADYYNRAYKIRENEFYAKCVVVCNKDNEIIGSCFLWKLDEKINTLHWLKIKKEYEGKGIGRALISKVLENIEEIDLPVFLHTQPGSYRAIKLYCDFGFKIISNEKIGNRINNIDKCITKLEENMPKKYFKKIRYIKLSGEYLDIIEEKGLNDF
;
A
#
# COMPACT_ATOMS: atom_id res chain seq x y z
N MET A 1 -39.69 7.18 0.91
CA MET A 1 -38.74 6.93 2.03
C MET A 1 -37.40 7.45 1.55
N PRO A 2 -36.81 8.46 2.19
CA PRO A 2 -35.48 8.94 1.79
C PRO A 2 -34.44 7.87 2.14
N ALA A 3 -33.53 7.61 1.21
CA ALA A 3 -32.38 6.76 1.41
C ALA A 3 -31.56 7.33 2.57
N GLU A 4 -31.34 6.52 3.60
CA GLU A 4 -30.41 6.81 4.67
C GLU A 4 -29.04 7.03 4.03
N GLN A 5 -28.54 8.26 4.11
CA GLN A 5 -27.16 8.57 3.85
C GLN A 5 -26.36 7.80 4.92
N GLN A 6 -25.72 6.72 4.50
CA GLN A 6 -24.65 6.15 5.31
C GLN A 6 -23.62 7.25 5.50
N GLU A 7 -23.50 7.77 6.71
CA GLU A 7 -22.38 8.59 7.12
C GLU A 7 -21.11 7.77 6.86
N GLN A 8 -20.44 8.06 5.75
CA GLN A 8 -19.08 7.56 5.52
C GLN A 8 -18.23 8.15 6.64
N LEU A 9 -17.73 7.27 7.52
CA LEU A 9 -16.71 7.64 8.48
C LEU A 9 -15.60 8.38 7.72
N PRO A 10 -15.13 9.53 8.22
CA PRO A 10 -14.09 10.29 7.52
C PRO A 10 -12.88 9.39 7.30
N GLU A 11 -12.55 9.13 6.05
CA GLU A 11 -11.38 8.34 5.68
C GLU A 11 -10.15 9.03 6.24
N GLU A 12 -9.44 8.33 7.13
CA GLU A 12 -8.20 8.82 7.71
C GLU A 12 -7.05 8.51 6.76
N ASN A 13 -6.88 9.34 5.75
CA ASN A 13 -5.92 9.14 4.70
C ASN A 13 -4.53 9.66 5.09
N ILE A 14 -3.51 8.85 4.87
CA ILE A 14 -2.11 9.23 4.85
C ILE A 14 -1.53 8.85 3.49
N PHE A 15 -1.05 9.85 2.76
CA PHE A 15 -0.35 9.63 1.51
C PHE A 15 1.14 9.75 1.71
N MET A 16 1.90 8.87 1.07
CA MET A 16 3.36 8.87 1.15
C MET A 16 3.98 8.84 -0.24
N TYR A 17 5.20 9.33 -0.33
CA TYR A 17 5.95 9.57 -1.54
C TYR A 17 7.42 9.17 -1.35
N CYS A 18 7.99 8.48 -2.32
CA CYS A 18 9.40 8.09 -2.34
C CYS A 18 10.02 8.49 -3.68
N ASP A 19 10.92 9.45 -3.63
CA ASP A 19 11.73 9.91 -4.76
C ASP A 19 13.10 9.22 -4.85
N LYS A 20 13.49 8.51 -3.80
CA LYS A 20 14.74 7.76 -3.72
C LYS A 20 14.61 6.61 -2.74
N VAL A 21 14.71 5.40 -3.23
CA VAL A 21 14.67 4.20 -2.39
C VAL A 21 15.95 4.07 -1.56
N ASN A 22 15.79 3.80 -0.27
CA ASN A 22 16.90 3.48 0.62
C ASN A 22 17.21 1.97 0.56
N GLU A 23 18.13 1.58 -0.28
CA GLU A 23 18.56 0.18 -0.43
C GLU A 23 19.17 -0.40 0.85
N GLY A 24 19.69 0.44 1.76
CA GLY A 24 20.16 0.02 3.08
C GLY A 24 19.06 -0.60 3.96
N ALA A 25 17.79 -0.43 3.59
CA ALA A 25 16.65 -1.06 4.27
C ALA A 25 16.34 -2.46 3.73
N PHE A 26 16.93 -2.88 2.61
CA PHE A 26 16.63 -4.17 1.97
C PHE A 26 17.04 -5.34 2.85
N THR A 27 16.21 -6.35 2.85
CA THR A 27 16.46 -7.62 3.55
C THR A 27 16.02 -8.79 2.68
N LYS A 28 16.70 -9.93 2.86
CA LYS A 28 16.32 -11.19 2.22
C LYS A 28 15.23 -11.89 3.04
N LEU A 29 14.41 -12.66 2.37
CA LEU A 29 13.45 -13.56 2.99
C LEU A 29 14.20 -14.75 3.63
N THR A 30 13.69 -15.25 4.76
CA THR A 30 14.25 -16.46 5.39
C THR A 30 13.79 -17.70 4.62
N ASN A 31 14.55 -18.81 4.75
CA ASN A 31 14.30 -20.07 4.02
C ASN A 31 12.98 -20.78 4.36
N ASP A 32 12.26 -20.28 5.38
CA ASP A 32 10.94 -20.83 5.75
C ASP A 32 9.80 -20.30 4.85
N TYR A 33 10.11 -19.36 3.96
CA TYR A 33 9.15 -18.68 3.10
C TYR A 33 9.71 -18.55 1.69
N ASN A 34 8.83 -18.37 0.71
CA ASN A 34 9.22 -18.09 -0.67
C ASN A 34 8.37 -16.99 -1.29
N PHE A 35 8.92 -16.33 -2.32
CA PHE A 35 8.19 -15.40 -3.16
C PHE A 35 7.80 -16.05 -4.47
N ARG A 36 6.62 -15.74 -4.95
CA ARG A 36 6.17 -16.00 -6.32
C ARG A 36 5.14 -14.98 -6.76
N TYR A 37 4.78 -15.02 -8.02
CA TYR A 37 3.63 -14.27 -8.50
C TYR A 37 2.33 -14.98 -8.19
N LEU A 38 1.25 -14.19 -8.08
CA LEU A 38 -0.10 -14.69 -7.83
C LEU A 38 -0.60 -15.53 -9.02
N TYR A 39 -1.13 -16.72 -8.76
CA TYR A 39 -1.81 -17.50 -9.79
C TYR A 39 -3.24 -17.02 -10.00
N ARG A 40 -3.77 -17.17 -11.24
CA ARG A 40 -5.14 -16.73 -11.56
C ARG A 40 -6.21 -17.42 -10.72
N THR A 41 -5.98 -18.67 -10.36
CA THR A 41 -6.87 -19.46 -9.50
C THR A 41 -6.91 -19.00 -8.05
N GLU A 42 -6.03 -18.09 -7.64
CA GLU A 42 -5.87 -17.62 -6.27
C GLU A 42 -6.42 -16.21 -6.03
N LEU A 43 -7.12 -15.64 -7.02
CA LEU A 43 -7.64 -14.28 -6.92
C LEU A 43 -8.52 -14.07 -5.68
N GLU A 44 -9.38 -15.03 -5.35
CA GLU A 44 -10.25 -14.92 -4.18
C GLU A 44 -9.46 -15.00 -2.86
N ILE A 45 -8.37 -15.76 -2.83
CA ILE A 45 -7.44 -15.78 -1.69
C ILE A 45 -6.81 -14.41 -1.52
N TRP A 46 -6.30 -13.82 -2.62
CA TRP A 46 -5.71 -12.49 -2.60
C TRP A 46 -6.71 -11.42 -2.13
N LYS A 47 -7.94 -11.44 -2.61
CA LYS A 47 -9.00 -10.52 -2.19
C LYS A 47 -9.33 -10.62 -0.69
N SER A 48 -9.14 -11.79 -0.09
CA SER A 48 -9.40 -12.00 1.34
C SER A 48 -8.26 -11.51 2.24
N LEU A 49 -7.03 -11.43 1.73
CA LEU A 49 -5.84 -11.10 2.54
C LEU A 49 -5.96 -9.83 3.39
N PRO A 50 -6.54 -8.70 2.90
CA PRO A 50 -6.61 -7.47 3.69
C PRO A 50 -7.40 -7.59 5.00
N PHE A 51 -8.30 -8.56 5.08
CA PHE A 51 -9.31 -8.66 6.15
C PHE A 51 -9.01 -9.74 7.18
N ASP A 52 -7.95 -10.54 7.01
CA ASP A 52 -7.64 -11.69 7.87
C ASP A 52 -8.88 -12.59 8.06
N SER A 53 -9.41 -12.73 9.29
CA SER A 53 -10.62 -13.50 9.61
C SER A 53 -11.94 -12.78 9.30
N ASP A 54 -11.90 -11.46 9.02
CA ASP A 54 -13.10 -10.62 8.90
C ASP A 54 -13.56 -10.43 7.45
N TYR A 55 -13.36 -11.44 6.60
CA TYR A 55 -13.75 -11.40 5.18
C TYR A 55 -15.27 -11.62 5.02
N THR A 56 -16.03 -10.58 5.34
CA THR A 56 -17.49 -10.54 5.24
C THR A 56 -17.98 -10.41 3.79
N GLU A 57 -19.28 -10.58 3.54
CA GLU A 57 -19.87 -10.37 2.21
C GLU A 57 -19.68 -8.91 1.73
N ALA A 58 -19.76 -7.92 2.63
CA ALA A 58 -19.48 -6.53 2.29
C ALA A 58 -18.03 -6.35 1.82
N ASN A 59 -17.07 -6.98 2.50
CA ASN A 59 -15.65 -6.94 2.12
C ASN A 59 -15.39 -7.65 0.78
N LYS A 60 -16.10 -8.73 0.49
CA LYS A 60 -16.02 -9.42 -0.81
C LYS A 60 -16.51 -8.53 -1.94
N LEU A 61 -17.66 -7.88 -1.77
CA LEU A 61 -18.20 -6.94 -2.75
C LEU A 61 -17.26 -5.75 -2.97
N TYR A 62 -16.73 -5.18 -1.90
CA TYR A 62 -15.75 -4.10 -1.97
C TYR A 62 -14.51 -4.50 -2.79
N MET A 63 -13.90 -5.66 -2.48
CA MET A 63 -12.71 -6.12 -3.19
C MET A 63 -12.99 -6.54 -4.62
N ALA A 64 -14.17 -7.07 -4.91
CA ALA A 64 -14.59 -7.38 -6.28
C ALA A 64 -14.72 -6.10 -7.11
N ASP A 65 -15.38 -5.07 -6.59
CA ASP A 65 -15.50 -3.76 -7.24
C ASP A 65 -14.14 -3.11 -7.44
N TYR A 66 -13.31 -3.06 -6.38
CA TYR A 66 -11.97 -2.49 -6.44
C TYR A 66 -11.12 -3.19 -7.50
N TYR A 67 -11.08 -4.53 -7.51
CA TYR A 67 -10.34 -5.30 -8.52
C TYR A 67 -10.81 -5.00 -9.93
N ASN A 68 -12.14 -4.97 -10.15
CA ASN A 68 -12.71 -4.72 -11.46
C ASN A 68 -12.36 -3.31 -11.98
N ARG A 69 -12.39 -2.32 -11.12
CA ARG A 69 -12.07 -0.93 -11.46
C ARG A 69 -10.57 -0.72 -11.68
N ALA A 70 -9.74 -1.21 -10.77
CA ALA A 70 -8.31 -0.87 -10.74
C ALA A 70 -7.44 -1.80 -11.61
N TYR A 71 -7.78 -3.09 -11.73
CA TYR A 71 -6.85 -4.08 -12.30
C TYR A 71 -7.41 -4.89 -13.47
N LYS A 72 -8.73 -5.08 -13.55
CA LYS A 72 -9.34 -6.02 -14.52
C LYS A 72 -8.99 -5.71 -15.96
N ILE A 73 -8.94 -4.43 -16.33
CA ILE A 73 -8.62 -4.01 -17.71
C ILE A 73 -7.18 -4.35 -18.10
N ARG A 74 -6.28 -4.44 -17.12
CA ARG A 74 -4.86 -4.82 -17.27
C ARG A 74 -4.54 -6.10 -16.48
N GLU A 75 -5.45 -7.05 -16.52
CA GLU A 75 -5.40 -8.28 -15.70
C GLU A 75 -4.11 -9.09 -15.88
N ASN A 76 -3.62 -9.21 -17.10
CA ASN A 76 -2.35 -9.91 -17.35
C ASN A 76 -1.18 -9.27 -16.63
N GLU A 77 -1.14 -7.94 -16.61
CA GLU A 77 -0.10 -7.18 -15.90
C GLU A 77 -0.25 -7.31 -14.38
N PHE A 78 -1.49 -7.30 -13.87
CA PHE A 78 -1.74 -7.54 -12.45
C PHE A 78 -1.12 -8.85 -11.98
N TYR A 79 -1.37 -9.97 -12.66
CA TYR A 79 -0.80 -11.26 -12.29
C TYR A 79 0.72 -11.33 -12.51
N ALA A 80 1.26 -10.60 -13.47
CA ALA A 80 2.70 -10.52 -13.70
C ALA A 80 3.44 -9.68 -12.65
N LYS A 81 2.73 -8.81 -11.94
CA LYS A 81 3.32 -7.90 -10.93
C LYS A 81 2.97 -8.26 -9.49
N CYS A 82 1.83 -8.89 -9.24
CA CYS A 82 1.38 -9.19 -7.88
C CYS A 82 2.28 -10.25 -7.23
N VAL A 83 3.23 -9.79 -6.42
CA VAL A 83 4.11 -10.67 -5.64
C VAL A 83 3.38 -11.12 -4.39
N VAL A 84 3.36 -12.44 -4.18
CA VAL A 84 2.89 -13.06 -2.94
C VAL A 84 4.05 -13.70 -2.21
N VAL A 85 3.97 -13.72 -0.90
CA VAL A 85 4.84 -14.51 -0.04
C VAL A 85 4.08 -15.70 0.48
N CYS A 86 4.71 -16.89 0.43
CA CYS A 86 4.12 -18.15 0.84
C CYS A 86 4.92 -18.78 1.97
N ASN A 87 4.23 -19.54 2.83
CA ASN A 87 4.84 -20.40 3.84
C ASN A 87 5.34 -21.73 3.21
N LYS A 88 5.85 -22.66 4.04
CA LYS A 88 6.36 -23.97 3.59
C LYS A 88 5.30 -24.85 2.92
N ASP A 89 4.05 -24.65 3.27
CA ASP A 89 2.91 -25.39 2.72
C ASP A 89 2.38 -24.75 1.43
N ASN A 90 3.10 -23.74 0.91
CA ASN A 90 2.74 -22.93 -0.25
C ASN A 90 1.45 -22.10 -0.08
N GLU A 91 1.01 -21.88 1.16
CA GLU A 91 -0.13 -21.01 1.45
C GLU A 91 0.29 -19.53 1.37
N ILE A 92 -0.52 -18.70 0.72
CA ILE A 92 -0.30 -17.26 0.65
C ILE A 92 -0.49 -16.63 2.03
N ILE A 93 0.55 -15.96 2.52
CA ILE A 93 0.58 -15.28 3.82
C ILE A 93 0.76 -13.77 3.71
N GLY A 94 0.93 -13.25 2.50
CA GLY A 94 1.00 -11.82 2.25
C GLY A 94 1.16 -11.49 0.78
N SER A 95 0.98 -10.22 0.43
CA SER A 95 1.16 -9.70 -0.93
C SER A 95 1.68 -8.27 -0.92
N CYS A 96 2.30 -7.86 -2.03
CA CYS A 96 2.65 -6.48 -2.35
C CYS A 96 3.03 -6.37 -3.82
N PHE A 97 2.80 -5.23 -4.46
CA PHE A 97 3.26 -4.99 -5.84
C PHE A 97 3.34 -3.50 -6.17
N LEU A 98 4.11 -3.19 -7.21
CA LEU A 98 4.09 -1.87 -7.84
C LEU A 98 3.06 -1.86 -8.96
N TRP A 99 2.24 -0.80 -8.97
CA TRP A 99 1.24 -0.57 -9.99
C TRP A 99 1.44 0.79 -10.65
N LYS A 100 1.52 0.78 -11.96
CA LYS A 100 1.67 2.01 -12.75
C LYS A 100 0.29 2.56 -13.07
N LEU A 101 -0.11 3.63 -12.40
CA LEU A 101 -1.37 4.31 -12.65
C LEU A 101 -1.29 5.19 -13.90
N ASP A 102 -0.16 5.85 -14.10
CA ASP A 102 0.16 6.70 -15.24
C ASP A 102 1.66 6.61 -15.55
N GLU A 103 2.11 7.21 -16.65
CA GLU A 103 3.53 7.18 -17.04
C GLU A 103 4.48 7.70 -15.95
N LYS A 104 4.00 8.70 -15.18
CA LYS A 104 4.75 9.35 -14.11
C LYS A 104 4.33 8.95 -12.69
N ILE A 105 3.29 8.12 -12.53
CA ILE A 105 2.71 7.76 -11.23
C ILE A 105 2.79 6.26 -11.01
N ASN A 106 3.80 5.83 -10.31
CA ASN A 106 3.91 4.47 -9.78
C ASN A 106 3.42 4.42 -8.34
N THR A 107 2.72 3.36 -7.96
CA THR A 107 2.13 3.20 -6.63
C THR A 107 2.47 1.85 -6.03
N LEU A 108 2.69 1.81 -4.72
CA LEU A 108 2.88 0.57 -3.96
C LEU A 108 1.53 0.13 -3.41
N HIS A 109 1.06 -1.02 -3.86
CA HIS A 109 -0.27 -1.53 -3.56
C HIS A 109 -0.25 -2.74 -2.63
N TRP A 110 -1.24 -2.79 -1.75
CA TRP A 110 -1.65 -3.96 -0.97
C TRP A 110 -0.52 -4.66 -0.23
N LEU A 111 0.37 -3.87 0.43
CA LEU A 111 1.29 -4.47 1.39
C LEU A 111 0.47 -5.03 2.55
N LYS A 112 0.32 -6.33 2.56
CA LYS A 112 -0.34 -7.07 3.63
C LYS A 112 0.48 -8.30 3.99
N ILE A 113 0.59 -8.55 5.28
CA ILE A 113 1.05 -9.83 5.85
C ILE A 113 -0.05 -10.29 6.80
N LYS A 114 -0.44 -11.58 6.76
CA LYS A 114 -1.38 -12.15 7.72
C LYS A 114 -0.89 -11.95 9.14
N LYS A 115 -1.79 -11.63 10.06
CA LYS A 115 -1.49 -11.21 11.43
C LYS A 115 -0.56 -12.18 12.18
N GLU A 116 -0.75 -13.48 12.04
CA GLU A 116 0.06 -14.54 12.67
C GLU A 116 1.49 -14.62 12.13
N TYR A 117 1.77 -13.97 11.01
CA TYR A 117 3.10 -13.89 10.38
C TYR A 117 3.76 -12.52 10.55
N GLU A 118 3.12 -11.55 11.19
CA GLU A 118 3.71 -10.26 11.47
C GLU A 118 4.90 -10.34 12.45
N GLY A 119 5.76 -9.34 12.41
CA GLY A 119 6.93 -9.25 13.31
C GLY A 119 8.12 -10.15 12.95
N LYS A 120 8.01 -11.00 11.92
CA LYS A 120 9.03 -11.95 11.47
C LYS A 120 9.94 -11.39 10.34
N GLY A 121 9.87 -10.10 10.03
CA GLY A 121 10.65 -9.47 8.97
C GLY A 121 10.11 -9.67 7.55
N ILE A 122 9.04 -10.46 7.37
CA ILE A 122 8.48 -10.82 6.06
C ILE A 122 8.02 -9.59 5.27
N GLY A 123 7.33 -8.65 5.91
CA GLY A 123 6.87 -7.43 5.24
C GLY A 123 8.02 -6.58 4.69
N ARG A 124 9.16 -6.51 5.41
CA ARG A 124 10.37 -5.83 4.93
C ARG A 124 10.95 -6.56 3.71
N ALA A 125 11.11 -7.87 3.79
CA ALA A 125 11.63 -8.66 2.68
C ALA A 125 10.72 -8.58 1.44
N LEU A 126 9.39 -8.51 1.63
CA LEU A 126 8.42 -8.36 0.54
C LEU A 126 8.54 -6.99 -0.15
N ILE A 127 8.65 -5.89 0.61
CA ILE A 127 8.92 -4.57 0.02
C ILE A 127 10.27 -4.57 -0.70
N SER A 128 11.32 -5.18 -0.10
CA SER A 128 12.63 -5.31 -0.73
C SER A 128 12.51 -6.01 -2.09
N LYS A 129 11.76 -7.13 -2.15
CA LYS A 129 11.53 -7.89 -3.39
C LYS A 129 10.82 -7.07 -4.46
N VAL A 130 9.84 -6.26 -4.06
CA VAL A 130 9.06 -5.44 -4.99
C VAL A 130 9.87 -4.25 -5.51
N LEU A 131 10.80 -3.72 -4.71
CA LEU A 131 11.61 -2.54 -5.05
C LEU A 131 13.02 -2.89 -5.57
N GLU A 132 13.43 -4.16 -5.57
CA GLU A 132 14.82 -4.56 -5.92
C GLU A 132 15.25 -4.21 -7.34
N ASN A 133 14.29 -4.10 -8.26
CA ASN A 133 14.54 -3.80 -9.67
C ASN A 133 13.93 -2.46 -10.10
N ILE A 134 13.64 -1.57 -9.14
CA ILE A 134 13.11 -0.25 -9.47
C ILE A 134 14.23 0.60 -10.10
N GLU A 135 13.93 1.19 -11.23
CA GLU A 135 14.84 2.09 -11.92
C GLU A 135 14.48 3.55 -11.62
N GLU A 136 15.38 4.48 -11.96
CA GLU A 136 15.15 5.93 -11.75
C GLU A 136 13.90 6.42 -12.50
N ILE A 137 13.59 5.83 -13.65
CA ILE A 137 12.40 6.15 -14.45
C ILE A 137 11.09 5.72 -13.77
N ASP A 138 11.15 4.78 -12.83
CA ASP A 138 9.99 4.30 -12.08
C ASP A 138 9.69 5.15 -10.85
N LEU A 139 10.58 6.09 -10.52
CA LEU A 139 10.40 7.03 -9.42
C LEU A 139 9.66 8.29 -9.90
N PRO A 140 8.88 8.92 -9.06
CA PRO A 140 8.60 8.56 -7.66
C PRO A 140 7.57 7.43 -7.51
N VAL A 141 7.62 6.75 -6.37
CA VAL A 141 6.59 5.81 -5.93
C VAL A 141 5.70 6.46 -4.89
N PHE A 142 4.39 6.36 -5.08
CA PHE A 142 3.37 6.80 -4.15
C PHE A 142 2.75 5.63 -3.39
N LEU A 143 2.12 5.89 -2.28
CA LEU A 143 1.22 4.96 -1.61
C LEU A 143 0.20 5.72 -0.76
N HIS A 144 -0.91 5.04 -0.51
CA HIS A 144 -1.92 5.45 0.45
C HIS A 144 -1.98 4.46 1.62
N THR A 145 -2.17 4.97 2.82
CA THR A 145 -2.28 4.16 4.04
C THR A 145 -3.13 4.88 5.08
N GLN A 146 -3.27 4.28 6.27
CA GLN A 146 -4.06 4.78 7.38
C GLN A 146 -3.22 4.80 8.67
N PRO A 147 -3.54 5.67 9.66
CA PRO A 147 -2.77 5.77 10.91
C PRO A 147 -2.71 4.46 11.71
N GLY A 148 -3.73 3.60 11.62
CA GLY A 148 -3.71 2.26 12.22
C GLY A 148 -2.60 1.35 11.68
N SER A 149 -2.13 1.60 10.48
CA SER A 149 -1.04 0.85 9.83
C SER A 149 0.36 1.35 10.22
N TYR A 150 0.55 1.84 11.45
CA TYR A 150 1.82 2.46 11.91
C TYR A 150 3.05 1.57 11.74
N ARG A 151 2.90 0.24 11.77
CA ARG A 151 4.00 -0.70 11.50
C ARG A 151 4.44 -0.66 10.05
N ALA A 152 3.49 -0.60 9.11
CA ALA A 152 3.77 -0.44 7.69
C ALA A 152 4.36 0.95 7.40
N ILE A 153 3.81 2.02 8.00
CA ILE A 153 4.36 3.38 7.87
C ILE A 153 5.82 3.43 8.33
N LYS A 154 6.16 2.75 9.44
CA LYS A 154 7.55 2.64 9.89
C LYS A 154 8.43 1.96 8.84
N LEU A 155 7.95 0.88 8.21
CA LEU A 155 8.67 0.22 7.13
C LEU A 155 8.85 1.16 5.94
N TYR A 156 7.80 1.83 5.49
CA TYR A 156 7.88 2.79 4.38
C TYR A 156 8.90 3.89 4.65
N CYS A 157 8.94 4.44 5.87
CA CYS A 157 9.95 5.43 6.26
C CYS A 157 11.38 4.86 6.20
N ASP A 158 11.59 3.60 6.58
CA ASP A 158 12.90 2.94 6.48
C ASP A 158 13.36 2.83 5.00
N PHE A 159 12.42 2.60 4.07
CA PHE A 159 12.68 2.54 2.62
C PHE A 159 12.79 3.91 1.94
N GLY A 160 12.62 5.01 2.67
CA GLY A 160 12.80 6.37 2.14
C GLY A 160 11.50 7.12 1.85
N PHE A 161 10.34 6.52 2.09
CA PHE A 161 9.07 7.22 1.92
C PHE A 161 8.90 8.35 2.93
N LYS A 162 8.31 9.44 2.47
CA LYS A 162 7.99 10.66 3.23
C LYS A 162 6.47 10.84 3.23
N ILE A 163 5.90 11.35 4.31
CA ILE A 163 4.48 11.67 4.36
C ILE A 163 4.23 12.96 3.57
N ILE A 164 3.21 12.95 2.71
CA ILE A 164 2.79 14.11 1.94
C ILE A 164 1.98 15.04 2.85
N SER A 165 2.36 16.30 2.91
CA SER A 165 1.72 17.31 3.78
C SER A 165 0.72 18.24 3.05
N ASN A 166 0.42 17.98 1.77
CA ASN A 166 -0.62 18.71 1.05
C ASN A 166 -2.00 18.34 1.64
N GLU A 167 -2.90 19.31 1.73
CA GLU A 167 -4.24 19.14 2.31
C GLU A 167 -5.12 18.19 1.49
N LYS A 168 -4.86 18.08 0.19
CA LYS A 168 -5.63 17.28 -0.76
C LYS A 168 -4.69 16.58 -1.74
N ILE A 169 -5.01 15.34 -2.08
CA ILE A 169 -4.34 14.55 -3.12
C ILE A 169 -5.42 14.00 -4.06
N GLY A 170 -5.44 14.49 -5.28
CA GLY A 170 -6.56 14.26 -6.20
C GLY A 170 -7.88 14.72 -5.56
N ASN A 171 -8.88 13.84 -5.55
CA ASN A 171 -10.19 14.13 -4.94
C ASN A 171 -10.28 13.80 -3.45
N ARG A 172 -9.20 13.27 -2.84
CA ARG A 172 -9.20 12.83 -1.44
C ARG A 172 -8.55 13.86 -0.52
N ILE A 173 -9.21 14.11 0.61
CA ILE A 173 -8.67 14.95 1.68
C ILE A 173 -7.56 14.17 2.39
N ASN A 174 -6.42 14.82 2.58
CA ASN A 174 -5.30 14.30 3.36
C ASN A 174 -5.43 14.82 4.80
N ASN A 175 -6.02 14.00 5.68
CA ASN A 175 -6.29 14.38 7.07
C ASN A 175 -5.05 14.28 7.96
N ILE A 176 -3.91 14.77 7.48
CA ILE A 176 -2.61 14.54 8.09
C ILE A 176 -2.56 14.97 9.56
N ASP A 177 -3.13 16.13 9.93
CA ASP A 177 -3.08 16.63 11.31
C ASP A 177 -3.77 15.69 12.30
N LYS A 178 -4.95 15.14 11.93
CA LYS A 178 -5.64 14.13 12.74
C LYS A 178 -4.89 12.80 12.77
N CYS A 179 -4.33 12.40 11.63
CA CYS A 179 -3.59 11.16 11.48
C CYS A 179 -2.29 11.17 12.28
N ILE A 180 -1.58 12.30 12.32
CA ILE A 180 -0.32 12.44 13.06
C ILE A 180 -0.52 12.23 14.55
N THR A 181 -1.57 12.78 15.14
CA THR A 181 -1.89 12.58 16.56
C THR A 181 -2.06 11.08 16.86
N LYS A 182 -2.83 10.36 16.05
CA LYS A 182 -3.02 8.91 16.21
C LYS A 182 -1.73 8.13 16.00
N LEU A 183 -0.88 8.55 15.07
CA LEU A 183 0.44 7.93 14.86
C LEU A 183 1.33 8.12 16.08
N GLU A 184 1.36 9.33 16.66
CA GLU A 184 2.17 9.63 17.84
C GLU A 184 1.75 8.79 19.06
N GLU A 185 0.44 8.57 19.23
CA GLU A 185 -0.11 7.74 20.30
C GLU A 185 0.26 6.25 20.15
N ASN A 186 0.28 5.72 18.93
CA ASN A 186 0.40 4.28 18.66
C ASN A 186 1.82 3.85 18.23
N MET A 187 2.62 4.75 17.67
CA MET A 187 3.95 4.44 17.20
C MET A 187 5.00 4.70 18.28
N PRO A 188 5.96 3.76 18.52
CA PRO A 188 7.06 4.03 19.43
C PRO A 188 7.81 5.32 19.05
N LYS A 189 8.05 6.21 20.02
CA LYS A 189 8.63 7.56 19.83
C LYS A 189 9.90 7.57 18.98
N LYS A 190 10.76 6.55 19.12
CA LYS A 190 12.00 6.43 18.32
C LYS A 190 11.76 6.28 16.81
N TYR A 191 10.61 5.74 16.40
CA TYR A 191 10.22 5.59 14.99
C TYR A 191 9.43 6.82 14.52
N PHE A 192 8.54 7.35 15.35
CA PHE A 192 7.80 8.56 15.05
C PHE A 192 8.73 9.73 14.72
N LYS A 193 9.81 9.93 15.48
CA LYS A 193 10.85 10.95 15.23
C LYS A 193 11.59 10.81 13.89
N LYS A 194 11.48 9.67 13.22
CA LYS A 194 12.11 9.43 11.90
C LYS A 194 11.21 9.78 10.74
N ILE A 195 9.94 10.05 10.99
CA ILE A 195 8.99 10.45 9.95
C ILE A 195 9.49 11.76 9.32
N ARG A 196 9.50 11.77 7.99
CA ARG A 196 9.81 12.96 7.20
C ARG A 196 8.58 13.36 6.41
N TYR A 197 8.47 14.65 6.17
CA TYR A 197 7.36 15.23 5.43
C TYR A 197 7.86 15.84 4.13
N ILE A 198 6.97 15.90 3.13
CA ILE A 198 7.20 16.56 1.87
C ILE A 198 5.91 17.27 1.44
N LYS A 199 6.05 18.45 0.85
CA LYS A 199 4.99 19.10 0.12
C LYS A 199 5.24 18.88 -1.37
N LEU A 200 4.30 18.19 -2.04
CA LEU A 200 4.42 17.91 -3.47
C LEU A 200 4.33 19.21 -4.28
N SER A 201 5.09 19.27 -5.39
CA SER A 201 4.95 20.31 -6.41
C SER A 201 3.62 20.18 -7.16
N GLY A 202 3.20 21.27 -7.82
CA GLY A 202 1.97 21.29 -8.62
C GLY A 202 1.94 20.21 -9.69
N GLU A 203 3.08 19.91 -10.33
CA GLU A 203 3.15 18.94 -11.43
C GLU A 203 2.50 17.58 -11.09
N TYR A 204 2.84 16.99 -9.94
CA TYR A 204 2.25 15.69 -9.55
C TYR A 204 0.80 15.81 -9.12
N LEU A 205 0.44 16.91 -8.44
CA LEU A 205 -0.94 17.17 -8.05
C LEU A 205 -1.84 17.35 -9.27
N ASP A 206 -1.37 18.10 -10.26
CA ASP A 206 -2.08 18.33 -11.51
C ASP A 206 -2.32 17.02 -12.28
N ILE A 207 -1.29 16.16 -12.41
CA ILE A 207 -1.44 14.86 -13.06
C ILE A 207 -2.47 13.98 -12.32
N ILE A 208 -2.40 13.93 -10.98
CA ILE A 208 -3.31 13.12 -10.17
C ILE A 208 -4.75 13.63 -10.30
N GLU A 209 -4.95 14.95 -10.30
CA GLU A 209 -6.28 15.57 -10.41
C GLU A 209 -6.85 15.45 -11.83
N GLU A 210 -6.10 15.83 -12.86
CA GLU A 210 -6.52 15.80 -14.27
C GLU A 210 -6.88 14.41 -14.75
N LYS A 211 -6.14 13.40 -14.31
CA LYS A 211 -6.37 12.00 -14.67
C LYS A 211 -7.31 11.25 -13.73
N GLY A 212 -7.79 11.91 -12.68
CA GLY A 212 -8.70 11.30 -11.72
C GLY A 212 -8.11 10.08 -11.01
N LEU A 213 -6.81 10.09 -10.71
CA LEU A 213 -6.08 8.96 -10.13
C LEU A 213 -6.41 8.82 -8.63
N ASN A 214 -7.45 8.08 -8.32
CA ASN A 214 -7.94 7.90 -6.94
C ASN A 214 -7.67 6.50 -6.35
N ASP A 215 -7.10 5.57 -7.12
CA ASP A 215 -6.95 4.17 -6.76
C ASP A 215 -5.56 3.82 -6.17
N PHE A 216 -5.00 4.67 -5.32
CA PHE A 216 -3.76 4.36 -4.58
C PHE A 216 -3.84 4.83 -3.13
#